data_a8c8ba60934378b94d124739970e8b1f
#
_entry.id   a8c8ba60934378b94d124739970e8b1f
#
_cell.length_a   1.000
_cell.length_b   1.000
_cell.length_c   1.000
_cell.angle_alpha   90.00
_cell.angle_beta   90.00
_cell.angle_gamma   90.00
#
_symmetry.space_group_name_H-M   'P 1'
#
loop_
_entity.id
_entity.type
_entity.pdbx_description
1 polymer ?
#
loop_
_entity_poly.entity_id
_entity_poly.type
_entity_poly.pdbx_seq_one_letter_code
_entity_poly.pdbx_strand_id
1 'polypeptide(L)'
;MIEKNLQLIRKELPPDVSLVAVSKFHPVERLMEAYEAGQRIFAESRPQELAAKVPQMPADVQWHFIGHLQTNKLKLVLPYVTLVQSVDSLHLLEAISAWAMANKKVIDVLLELHLGAEETKQGFTEEEILSILALSSLKSAEMKDEVPQTASSSLIFAQNKDDISGAGVSSQTHGHPRPCPVRAGIPSGIIGGKSFPEREGPTGVLGQGVAAPKTIVGRGRSEAEAVCEDIPAPLKSIRIRGLMGMASNTEDMAQVEGEFARIEALYKRIKASGLEGFDTLSIGMAGDWPLAVKHGATMVRIGTDIFGPREY
;
A
#
# COMPACT_ATOMS: atom_id res chain seq x y z
N MET A 1 -4.12 16.18 -26.39
CA MET A 1 -4.81 16.89 -25.26
C MET A 1 -4.13 16.56 -23.94
N ILE A 2 -3.90 15.31 -23.63
CA ILE A 2 -3.26 14.81 -22.39
C ILE A 2 -1.88 15.41 -22.18
N GLU A 3 -1.03 15.40 -23.20
CA GLU A 3 0.30 16.00 -23.14
C GLU A 3 0.27 17.47 -22.70
N LYS A 4 -0.61 18.27 -23.32
CA LYS A 4 -0.76 19.70 -22.95
C LYS A 4 -1.20 19.86 -21.48
N ASN A 5 -2.14 19.05 -21.04
CA ASN A 5 -2.63 19.08 -19.67
C ASN A 5 -1.49 18.74 -18.68
N LEU A 6 -0.72 17.68 -18.96
CA LEU A 6 0.44 17.29 -18.15
C LEU A 6 1.50 18.40 -18.10
N GLN A 7 1.77 19.08 -19.23
CA GLN A 7 2.72 20.20 -19.29
C GLN A 7 2.24 21.37 -18.40
N LEU A 8 0.94 21.71 -18.43
CA LEU A 8 0.37 22.76 -17.61
C LEU A 8 0.48 22.43 -16.13
N ILE A 9 0.09 21.23 -15.72
CA ILE A 9 0.16 20.79 -14.32
C ILE A 9 1.62 20.80 -13.84
N ARG A 10 2.55 20.24 -14.60
CA ARG A 10 3.97 20.17 -14.24
C ARG A 10 4.64 21.54 -14.14
N LYS A 11 4.14 22.52 -14.88
CA LYS A 11 4.65 23.91 -14.81
C LYS A 11 4.32 24.58 -13.47
N GLU A 12 3.18 24.22 -12.88
CA GLU A 12 2.71 24.80 -11.63
C GLU A 12 3.12 23.95 -10.40
N LEU A 13 3.40 22.66 -10.63
CA LEU A 13 3.75 21.73 -9.57
C LEU A 13 5.22 21.92 -9.17
N PRO A 14 5.54 22.05 -7.86
CA PRO A 14 6.93 22.07 -7.40
C PRO A 14 7.69 20.81 -7.81
N PRO A 15 9.00 20.91 -8.13
CA PRO A 15 9.79 19.79 -8.66
C PRO A 15 9.98 18.63 -7.68
N ASP A 16 9.79 18.86 -6.39
CA ASP A 16 9.83 17.89 -5.30
C ASP A 16 8.49 17.22 -5.02
N VAL A 17 7.42 17.61 -5.72
CA VAL A 17 6.10 17.01 -5.59
C VAL A 17 5.83 16.01 -6.72
N SER A 18 5.56 14.77 -6.35
CA SER A 18 5.26 13.70 -7.32
C SER A 18 3.83 13.82 -7.86
N LEU A 19 3.70 13.76 -9.20
CA LEU A 19 2.40 13.70 -9.87
C LEU A 19 1.99 12.25 -10.11
N VAL A 20 0.88 11.84 -9.53
CA VAL A 20 0.24 10.55 -9.79
C VAL A 20 -0.94 10.76 -10.74
N ALA A 21 -0.89 10.15 -11.92
CA ALA A 21 -1.97 10.17 -12.89
C ALA A 21 -3.03 9.12 -12.51
N VAL A 22 -4.20 9.57 -12.07
CA VAL A 22 -5.32 8.69 -11.69
C VAL A 22 -6.04 8.22 -12.93
N SER A 23 -5.78 6.99 -13.34
CA SER A 23 -6.15 6.40 -14.62
C SER A 23 -7.40 5.51 -14.60
N LYS A 24 -8.06 5.43 -13.43
CA LYS A 24 -9.31 4.66 -13.31
C LYS A 24 -10.35 5.11 -14.32
N PHE A 25 -11.04 4.13 -14.95
CA PHE A 25 -12.07 4.31 -16.00
C PHE A 25 -11.55 4.79 -17.37
N HIS A 26 -10.25 5.03 -17.52
CA HIS A 26 -9.69 5.40 -18.82
C HIS A 26 -9.06 4.18 -19.50
N PRO A 27 -9.22 4.01 -20.83
CA PRO A 27 -8.63 2.91 -21.59
C PRO A 27 -7.11 3.08 -21.71
N VAL A 28 -6.43 1.97 -22.03
CA VAL A 28 -4.96 1.90 -22.06
C VAL A 28 -4.36 2.88 -23.05
N GLU A 29 -5.02 3.14 -24.16
CA GLU A 29 -4.58 4.08 -25.19
C GLU A 29 -4.35 5.50 -24.63
N ARG A 30 -5.23 5.94 -23.72
CA ARG A 30 -5.07 7.24 -23.07
C ARG A 30 -3.94 7.25 -22.04
N LEU A 31 -3.72 6.11 -21.39
CA LEU A 31 -2.57 5.97 -20.49
C LEU A 31 -1.26 5.98 -21.29
N MET A 32 -1.24 5.39 -22.49
CA MET A 32 -0.08 5.43 -23.38
C MET A 32 0.22 6.85 -23.86
N GLU A 33 -0.78 7.67 -24.21
CA GLU A 33 -0.57 9.09 -24.51
C GLU A 33 0.12 9.82 -23.34
N ALA A 34 -0.33 9.56 -22.10
CA ALA A 34 0.27 10.16 -20.91
C ALA A 34 1.69 9.62 -20.68
N TYR A 35 1.93 8.35 -20.92
CA TYR A 35 3.25 7.72 -20.81
C TYR A 35 4.24 8.31 -21.81
N GLU A 36 3.85 8.48 -23.08
CA GLU A 36 4.64 9.12 -24.13
C GLU A 36 4.95 10.58 -23.81
N ALA A 37 4.02 11.28 -23.12
CA ALA A 37 4.22 12.60 -22.55
C ALA A 37 5.10 12.61 -21.28
N GLY A 38 5.74 11.48 -20.95
CA GLY A 38 6.69 11.35 -19.83
C GLY A 38 6.06 11.04 -18.47
N GLN A 39 4.78 10.68 -18.40
CA GLN A 39 4.18 10.21 -17.14
C GLN A 39 4.63 8.78 -16.85
N ARG A 40 4.98 8.51 -15.57
CA ARG A 40 5.45 7.18 -15.15
C ARG A 40 4.67 6.62 -13.97
N ILE A 41 4.07 7.47 -13.14
CA ILE A 41 3.31 7.06 -11.96
C ILE A 41 1.83 7.10 -12.29
N PHE A 42 1.18 5.94 -12.29
CA PHE A 42 -0.24 5.80 -12.54
C PHE A 42 -0.94 5.17 -11.32
N ALA A 43 -2.21 5.51 -11.11
CA ALA A 43 -2.97 4.96 -10.01
C ALA A 43 -4.32 4.42 -10.42
N GLU A 44 -4.64 3.23 -9.90
CA GLU A 44 -5.91 2.54 -10.07
C GLU A 44 -6.64 2.37 -8.74
N SER A 45 -7.96 2.29 -8.80
CA SER A 45 -8.80 2.04 -7.62
C SER A 45 -9.54 0.70 -7.66
N ARG A 46 -9.46 -0.03 -8.76
CA ARG A 46 -10.12 -1.33 -8.97
C ARG A 46 -9.08 -2.41 -9.24
N PRO A 47 -9.02 -3.48 -8.42
CA PRO A 47 -8.03 -4.55 -8.58
C PRO A 47 -8.04 -5.21 -9.96
N GLN A 48 -9.24 -5.42 -10.52
CA GLN A 48 -9.40 -6.05 -11.83
C GLN A 48 -8.92 -5.15 -12.97
N GLU A 49 -9.17 -3.84 -12.86
CA GLU A 49 -8.75 -2.84 -13.83
C GLU A 49 -7.22 -2.71 -13.84
N LEU A 50 -6.60 -2.66 -12.66
CA LEU A 50 -5.14 -2.69 -12.53
C LEU A 50 -4.54 -3.94 -13.19
N ALA A 51 -5.04 -5.13 -12.82
CA ALA A 51 -4.52 -6.40 -13.35
C ALA A 51 -4.67 -6.51 -14.87
N ALA A 52 -5.72 -5.91 -15.46
CA ALA A 52 -5.94 -5.89 -16.90
C ALA A 52 -5.01 -4.91 -17.63
N LYS A 53 -4.69 -3.76 -17.03
CA LYS A 53 -3.86 -2.70 -17.64
C LYS A 53 -2.36 -2.99 -17.56
N VAL A 54 -1.89 -3.54 -16.46
CA VAL A 54 -0.46 -3.81 -16.23
C VAL A 54 0.23 -4.51 -17.41
N PRO A 55 -0.28 -5.63 -17.96
CA PRO A 55 0.40 -6.33 -19.05
C PRO A 55 0.39 -5.58 -20.38
N GLN A 56 -0.37 -4.49 -20.49
CA GLN A 56 -0.51 -3.69 -21.71
C GLN A 56 0.31 -2.41 -21.67
N MET A 57 0.90 -2.09 -20.53
CA MET A 57 1.71 -0.89 -20.32
C MET A 57 3.20 -1.24 -20.20
N PRO A 58 4.11 -0.30 -20.50
CA PRO A 58 5.54 -0.50 -20.34
C PRO A 58 5.94 -0.89 -18.90
N ALA A 59 6.99 -1.70 -18.78
CA ALA A 59 7.41 -2.29 -17.51
C ALA A 59 7.99 -1.27 -16.50
N ASP A 60 8.36 -0.07 -16.95
CA ASP A 60 8.85 1.03 -16.10
C ASP A 60 7.74 1.91 -15.51
N VAL A 61 6.48 1.57 -15.80
CA VAL A 61 5.34 2.21 -15.15
C VAL A 61 5.30 1.84 -13.68
N GLN A 62 5.22 2.86 -12.82
CA GLN A 62 5.05 2.73 -11.39
C GLN A 62 3.55 2.76 -11.05
N TRP A 63 3.03 1.62 -10.68
CA TRP A 63 1.62 1.50 -10.34
C TRP A 63 1.37 1.76 -8.87
N HIS A 64 0.45 2.67 -8.57
CA HIS A 64 -0.09 2.89 -7.23
C HIS A 64 -1.51 2.36 -7.13
N PHE A 65 -1.88 1.87 -5.96
CA PHE A 65 -3.26 1.51 -5.67
C PHE A 65 -3.86 2.51 -4.67
N ILE A 66 -5.01 3.09 -5.03
CA ILE A 66 -5.64 4.19 -4.27
C ILE A 66 -7.12 3.92 -3.94
N GLY A 67 -7.60 2.70 -4.16
CA GLY A 67 -8.98 2.31 -3.86
C GLY A 67 -9.07 1.45 -2.61
N HIS A 68 -10.28 1.25 -2.09
CA HIS A 68 -10.49 0.31 -1.00
C HIS A 68 -10.05 -1.11 -1.40
N LEU A 69 -9.11 -1.66 -0.64
CA LEU A 69 -8.47 -2.94 -0.95
C LEU A 69 -8.99 -4.06 -0.03
N GLN A 70 -9.86 -4.90 -0.55
CA GLN A 70 -10.32 -6.08 0.17
C GLN A 70 -9.20 -7.13 0.25
N THR A 71 -9.08 -7.82 1.39
CA THR A 71 -8.03 -8.81 1.63
C THR A 71 -8.03 -9.99 0.63
N ASN A 72 -9.21 -10.38 0.13
CA ASN A 72 -9.34 -11.43 -0.90
C ASN A 72 -8.85 -10.99 -2.30
N LYS A 73 -8.52 -9.71 -2.49
CA LYS A 73 -8.04 -9.13 -3.75
C LYS A 73 -6.54 -8.82 -3.76
N LEU A 74 -5.82 -9.04 -2.66
CA LEU A 74 -4.39 -8.73 -2.54
C LEU A 74 -3.55 -9.32 -3.68
N LYS A 75 -3.84 -10.56 -4.09
CA LYS A 75 -3.14 -11.23 -5.20
C LYS A 75 -3.30 -10.57 -6.57
N LEU A 76 -4.32 -9.73 -6.75
CA LEU A 76 -4.56 -8.97 -7.99
C LEU A 76 -3.87 -7.61 -7.99
N VAL A 77 -3.37 -7.15 -6.84
CA VAL A 77 -2.81 -5.81 -6.67
C VAL A 77 -1.32 -5.87 -6.31
N LEU A 78 -0.98 -6.56 -5.22
CA LEU A 78 0.37 -6.53 -4.65
C LEU A 78 1.51 -7.03 -5.55
N PRO A 79 1.30 -7.95 -6.53
CA PRO A 79 2.36 -8.30 -7.47
C PRO A 79 2.84 -7.13 -8.34
N TYR A 80 2.00 -6.12 -8.57
CA TYR A 80 2.17 -5.12 -9.62
C TYR A 80 2.45 -3.71 -9.10
N VAL A 81 2.05 -3.41 -7.87
CA VAL A 81 2.16 -2.04 -7.34
C VAL A 81 3.51 -1.76 -6.71
N THR A 82 3.95 -0.52 -6.86
CA THR A 82 5.08 0.05 -6.13
C THR A 82 4.65 0.68 -4.80
N LEU A 83 3.38 1.10 -4.69
CA LEU A 83 2.85 1.73 -3.49
C LEU A 83 1.34 1.45 -3.34
N VAL A 84 0.92 1.00 -2.15
CA VAL A 84 -0.49 0.98 -1.75
C VAL A 84 -0.75 2.21 -0.89
N GLN A 85 -1.56 3.15 -1.38
CA GLN A 85 -1.82 4.41 -0.66
C GLN A 85 -3.02 4.34 0.30
N SER A 86 -3.90 3.37 0.11
CA SER A 86 -5.21 3.28 0.77
C SER A 86 -5.25 2.15 1.81
N VAL A 87 -4.28 2.15 2.72
CA VAL A 87 -4.34 1.23 3.87
C VAL A 87 -5.14 1.89 4.97
N ASP A 88 -6.35 1.42 5.16
CA ASP A 88 -7.41 2.04 5.97
C ASP A 88 -7.69 1.33 7.30
N SER A 89 -7.05 0.19 7.53
CA SER A 89 -7.29 -0.63 8.73
C SER A 89 -6.09 -1.51 9.09
N LEU A 90 -5.94 -1.80 10.39
CA LEU A 90 -4.90 -2.71 10.88
C LEU A 90 -5.05 -4.10 10.25
N HIS A 91 -6.28 -4.60 10.12
CA HIS A 91 -6.56 -5.88 9.46
C HIS A 91 -6.01 -5.94 8.02
N LEU A 92 -6.19 -4.87 7.24
CA LEU A 92 -5.62 -4.80 5.88
C LEU A 92 -4.10 -4.75 5.91
N LEU A 93 -3.52 -3.95 6.81
CA LEU A 93 -2.08 -3.83 6.98
C LEU A 93 -1.43 -5.18 7.29
N GLU A 94 -2.00 -5.96 8.19
CA GLU A 94 -1.58 -7.31 8.55
C GLU A 94 -1.70 -8.30 7.39
N ALA A 95 -2.82 -8.25 6.68
CA ALA A 95 -3.03 -9.10 5.52
C ALA A 95 -2.01 -8.81 4.39
N ILE A 96 -1.64 -7.53 4.17
CA ILE A 96 -0.58 -7.13 3.25
C ILE A 96 0.77 -7.69 3.73
N SER A 97 1.08 -7.55 5.03
CA SER A 97 2.32 -8.08 5.62
C SER A 97 2.44 -9.60 5.45
N ALA A 98 1.38 -10.34 5.79
CA ALA A 98 1.34 -11.78 5.63
C ALA A 98 1.55 -12.22 4.17
N TRP A 99 0.89 -11.52 3.23
CA TRP A 99 1.06 -11.78 1.80
C TRP A 99 2.50 -11.48 1.35
N ALA A 100 3.06 -10.35 1.77
CA ALA A 100 4.41 -9.91 1.43
C ALA A 100 5.47 -10.92 1.94
N MET A 101 5.33 -11.38 3.18
CA MET A 101 6.20 -12.42 3.76
C MET A 101 6.12 -13.73 2.96
N ALA A 102 4.91 -14.22 2.66
CA ALA A 102 4.70 -15.45 1.89
C ALA A 102 5.30 -15.37 0.48
N ASN A 103 5.34 -14.16 -0.12
CA ASN A 103 5.87 -13.93 -1.46
C ASN A 103 7.31 -13.38 -1.47
N LYS A 104 7.97 -13.27 -0.30
CA LYS A 104 9.34 -12.74 -0.16
C LYS A 104 9.50 -11.34 -0.78
N LYS A 105 8.49 -10.50 -0.63
CA LYS A 105 8.47 -9.11 -1.11
C LYS A 105 8.42 -8.15 0.07
N VAL A 106 8.83 -6.92 -0.17
CA VAL A 106 8.56 -5.77 0.71
C VAL A 106 7.58 -4.88 -0.02
N ILE A 107 6.50 -4.48 0.65
CA ILE A 107 5.45 -3.63 0.07
C ILE A 107 5.50 -2.26 0.74
N ASP A 108 5.59 -1.22 -0.07
CA ASP A 108 5.48 0.15 0.38
C ASP A 108 4.00 0.53 0.55
N VAL A 109 3.68 1.16 1.68
CA VAL A 109 2.30 1.55 2.00
C VAL A 109 2.24 2.97 2.56
N LEU A 110 1.09 3.63 2.37
CA LEU A 110 0.69 4.81 3.12
C LEU A 110 -0.48 4.44 4.02
N LEU A 111 -0.52 5.00 5.22
CA LEU A 111 -1.67 4.89 6.09
C LEU A 111 -2.69 5.95 5.71
N GLU A 112 -3.94 5.55 5.46
CA GLU A 112 -5.01 6.45 5.12
C GLU A 112 -5.59 7.06 6.38
N LEU A 113 -5.43 8.39 6.56
CA LEU A 113 -6.03 9.11 7.67
C LEU A 113 -7.47 9.49 7.33
N HIS A 114 -8.38 9.24 8.24
CA HIS A 114 -9.75 9.72 8.17
C HIS A 114 -9.81 11.23 8.41
N LEU A 115 -10.04 12.01 7.35
CA LEU A 115 -10.06 13.48 7.40
C LEU A 115 -11.47 14.06 7.50
N GLY A 116 -12.42 13.49 6.78
CA GLY A 116 -13.77 14.02 6.66
C GLY A 116 -14.61 13.86 7.92
N ALA A 117 -15.63 14.71 8.08
CA ALA A 117 -16.61 14.62 9.15
C ALA A 117 -17.64 13.48 8.96
N GLU A 118 -17.62 12.81 7.82
CA GLU A 118 -18.57 11.74 7.51
C GLU A 118 -18.13 10.44 8.18
N GLU A 119 -18.90 9.90 9.12
CA GLU A 119 -18.64 8.64 9.84
C GLU A 119 -18.48 7.43 8.92
N THR A 120 -18.92 7.50 7.67
CA THR A 120 -18.84 6.44 6.67
C THR A 120 -17.52 6.39 5.90
N LYS A 121 -16.62 7.37 6.10
CA LYS A 121 -15.30 7.35 5.44
C LYS A 121 -14.38 6.37 6.14
N GLN A 122 -13.66 5.62 5.33
CA GLN A 122 -12.62 4.69 5.75
C GLN A 122 -11.36 5.47 6.17
N GLY A 123 -10.49 4.84 6.92
CA GLY A 123 -9.23 5.40 7.36
C GLY A 123 -9.01 5.26 8.86
N PHE A 124 -7.77 5.38 9.27
CA PHE A 124 -7.35 5.38 10.66
C PHE A 124 -7.62 6.71 11.36
N THR A 125 -7.80 6.68 12.65
CA THR A 125 -7.65 7.86 13.52
C THR A 125 -6.16 8.21 13.70
N GLU A 126 -5.88 9.41 14.20
CA GLU A 126 -4.51 9.84 14.51
C GLU A 126 -3.87 8.97 15.59
N GLU A 127 -4.65 8.58 16.60
CA GLU A 127 -4.22 7.74 17.71
C GLU A 127 -3.83 6.33 17.24
N GLU A 128 -4.63 5.75 16.34
CA GLU A 128 -4.33 4.43 15.74
C GLU A 128 -3.03 4.47 14.93
N ILE A 129 -2.85 5.51 14.09
CA ILE A 129 -1.61 5.69 13.32
C ILE A 129 -0.39 5.77 14.25
N LEU A 130 -0.47 6.59 15.29
CA LEU A 130 0.64 6.73 16.24
C LEU A 130 0.94 5.43 16.99
N SER A 131 -0.09 4.68 17.35
CA SER A 131 0.04 3.37 18.01
C SER A 131 0.75 2.37 17.09
N ILE A 132 0.35 2.29 15.81
CA ILE A 132 0.97 1.41 14.80
C ILE A 132 2.45 1.76 14.63
N LEU A 133 2.79 3.04 14.55
CA LEU A 133 4.17 3.50 14.34
C LEU A 133 5.05 3.29 15.57
N ALA A 134 4.53 3.51 16.78
CA ALA A 134 5.25 3.25 18.03
C ALA A 134 5.66 1.77 18.13
N LEU A 135 4.77 0.85 17.77
CA LEU A 135 5.05 -0.58 17.78
C LEU A 135 6.07 -1.01 16.72
N SER A 136 6.04 -0.38 15.54
CA SER A 136 7.02 -0.64 14.49
C SER A 136 8.42 -0.17 14.89
N SER A 137 8.52 0.93 15.65
CA SER A 137 9.79 1.50 16.14
C SER A 137 10.43 0.69 17.26
N LEU A 138 9.65 0.23 18.24
CA LEU A 138 10.14 -0.59 19.36
C LEU A 138 10.79 -1.89 18.87
N LYS A 139 10.20 -2.53 17.86
CA LYS A 139 10.73 -3.79 17.29
C LYS A 139 11.97 -3.61 16.43
N SER A 140 12.17 -2.43 15.83
CA SER A 140 13.40 -2.10 15.12
C SER A 140 14.60 -1.93 16.07
N ALA A 141 14.36 -1.52 17.32
CA ALA A 141 15.38 -1.41 18.35
C ALA A 141 15.80 -2.78 18.90
N GLU A 142 14.84 -3.67 19.18
CA GLU A 142 15.11 -5.03 19.67
C GLU A 142 15.91 -5.89 18.67
N MET A 143 15.72 -5.69 17.36
CA MET A 143 16.49 -6.43 16.33
C MET A 143 17.93 -5.94 16.15
N LYS A 144 18.30 -4.76 16.66
CA LYS A 144 19.69 -4.28 16.62
C LYS A 144 20.54 -4.88 17.74
N ASP A 145 19.93 -5.38 18.81
CA ASP A 145 20.63 -5.97 19.95
C ASP A 145 20.89 -7.48 19.83
N GLU A 146 20.34 -8.17 18.82
CA GLU A 146 20.56 -9.59 18.54
C GLU A 146 21.64 -9.85 17.47
N VAL A 147 22.73 -9.06 17.42
CA VAL A 147 23.95 -9.49 16.71
C VAL A 147 24.83 -10.25 17.70
N PRO A 148 24.99 -11.57 17.60
CA PRO A 148 25.90 -12.30 18.45
C PRO A 148 27.32 -11.85 18.16
N GLN A 149 27.95 -11.15 19.11
CA GLN A 149 29.41 -11.05 19.18
C GLN A 149 29.97 -12.41 19.55
N THR A 150 30.15 -13.29 18.60
CA THR A 150 31.03 -14.45 18.78
C THR A 150 31.65 -14.82 17.46
N ALA A 151 32.83 -14.30 17.21
CA ALA A 151 33.98 -15.05 16.70
C ALA A 151 35.18 -14.12 16.52
N SER A 152 35.79 -13.70 17.64
CA SER A 152 37.19 -13.44 17.61
C SER A 152 37.89 -14.79 17.87
N SER A 153 38.50 -15.33 16.86
CA SER A 153 39.61 -16.29 17.01
C SER A 153 40.45 -16.21 15.74
N SER A 154 41.39 -15.36 15.84
CA SER A 154 42.84 -15.57 15.67
C SER A 154 43.30 -16.73 14.80
N LEU A 155 44.17 -16.34 13.85
CA LEU A 155 45.37 -17.03 13.35
C LEU A 155 45.10 -18.19 12.36
N ILE A 156 45.77 -18.26 11.24
CA ILE A 156 47.24 -18.33 11.07
C ILE A 156 47.59 -18.03 9.61
N PHE A 157 48.66 -17.27 9.44
CA PHE A 157 49.48 -17.13 8.26
C PHE A 157 49.98 -18.50 7.77
N ALA A 158 49.83 -18.78 6.49
CA ALA A 158 50.78 -19.60 5.73
C ALA A 158 50.86 -19.13 4.30
N GLN A 159 51.97 -18.49 3.97
CA GLN A 159 52.46 -18.28 2.61
C GLN A 159 52.76 -19.65 2.01
N ASN A 160 52.36 -19.86 0.76
CA ASN A 160 53.27 -20.51 -0.20
C ASN A 160 53.02 -19.99 -1.59
N LYS A 161 54.12 -19.56 -2.15
CA LYS A 161 54.34 -19.22 -3.56
C LYS A 161 54.46 -20.50 -4.40
N ASP A 162 54.38 -20.18 -5.68
CA ASP A 162 54.97 -20.90 -6.82
C ASP A 162 53.95 -21.85 -7.52
N ASP A 163 53.72 -21.61 -8.72
CA ASP A 163 54.29 -21.62 -10.00
C ASP A 163 53.40 -22.19 -11.12
N ILE A 164 53.39 -21.50 -12.23
CA ILE A 164 53.54 -21.93 -13.62
C ILE A 164 52.34 -22.47 -14.43
N SER A 165 52.01 -21.60 -15.40
CA SER A 165 51.90 -21.82 -16.87
C SER A 165 50.90 -22.86 -17.43
N GLY A 166 50.19 -22.40 -18.46
CA GLY A 166 49.97 -23.24 -19.63
C GLY A 166 48.59 -23.20 -20.26
N ALA A 167 48.44 -22.32 -21.22
CA ALA A 167 47.85 -22.55 -22.56
C ALA A 167 46.57 -23.38 -22.71
N GLY A 168 45.59 -22.84 -23.45
CA GLY A 168 44.65 -23.67 -24.16
C GLY A 168 43.37 -22.94 -24.61
N VAL A 169 43.44 -22.39 -25.80
CA VAL A 169 42.33 -21.88 -26.62
C VAL A 169 41.38 -23.05 -26.96
N SER A 170 40.08 -22.87 -26.85
CA SER A 170 39.17 -23.25 -27.95
C SER A 170 37.74 -22.73 -27.73
N SER A 171 37.25 -22.12 -28.76
CA SER A 171 35.90 -21.73 -29.10
C SER A 171 34.91 -22.90 -29.18
N GLN A 172 33.66 -22.72 -28.86
CA GLN A 172 32.46 -23.06 -29.67
C GLN A 172 31.18 -22.88 -28.89
N THR A 173 30.32 -21.93 -29.34
CA THR A 173 29.03 -22.08 -30.05
C THR A 173 27.79 -22.43 -29.22
N HIS A 174 26.87 -21.46 -29.22
CA HIS A 174 25.42 -21.49 -29.37
C HIS A 174 24.59 -22.61 -28.71
N GLY A 175 23.63 -22.16 -27.88
CA GLY A 175 22.47 -22.94 -27.50
C GLY A 175 21.33 -22.05 -26.97
N HIS A 176 20.43 -21.62 -27.86
CA HIS A 176 19.14 -21.07 -27.47
C HIS A 176 18.25 -22.17 -26.86
N PRO A 177 17.52 -21.92 -25.77
CA PRO A 177 16.41 -22.78 -25.41
C PRO A 177 15.12 -22.36 -26.12
N ARG A 178 14.46 -23.34 -26.68
CA ARG A 178 13.18 -23.29 -27.41
C ARG A 178 12.00 -23.10 -26.44
N PRO A 179 10.87 -22.54 -26.91
CA PRO A 179 9.66 -22.37 -26.11
C PRO A 179 8.87 -23.67 -25.99
N CYS A 180 8.26 -23.92 -24.83
CA CYS A 180 7.33 -24.99 -24.56
C CYS A 180 5.93 -24.73 -25.15
N PRO A 181 5.22 -25.79 -25.60
CA PRO A 181 4.00 -25.68 -26.37
C PRO A 181 2.74 -25.45 -25.53
N VAL A 182 1.85 -24.67 -26.10
CA VAL A 182 0.48 -24.43 -25.66
C VAL A 182 -0.33 -25.73 -25.82
N ARG A 183 -1.04 -26.11 -24.77
CA ARG A 183 -2.08 -27.13 -24.84
C ARG A 183 -3.46 -26.48 -24.74
N ALA A 184 -4.14 -26.49 -25.85
CA ALA A 184 -5.57 -26.21 -25.94
C ALA A 184 -6.38 -27.41 -25.42
N GLY A 185 -7.56 -27.14 -24.87
CA GLY A 185 -8.53 -28.20 -24.59
C GLY A 185 -9.57 -27.76 -23.56
N ILE A 186 -10.64 -27.13 -24.04
CA ILE A 186 -11.92 -27.00 -23.34
C ILE A 186 -12.78 -28.19 -23.74
N PRO A 187 -13.58 -28.76 -22.86
CA PRO A 187 -14.92 -29.11 -23.25
C PRO A 187 -16.00 -28.50 -22.33
N SER A 188 -17.00 -27.96 -22.96
CA SER A 188 -18.30 -27.57 -22.47
C SER A 188 -19.12 -28.78 -22.01
N GLY A 189 -19.93 -28.60 -20.95
CA GLY A 189 -20.93 -29.60 -20.52
C GLY A 189 -21.77 -29.09 -19.36
N ILE A 190 -22.88 -28.48 -19.65
CA ILE A 190 -24.28 -28.82 -19.32
C ILE A 190 -24.72 -28.79 -17.84
N ILE A 191 -25.51 -27.76 -17.53
CA ILE A 191 -26.81 -27.63 -16.85
C ILE A 191 -27.19 -28.72 -15.80
N GLY A 192 -27.57 -28.25 -14.60
CA GLY A 192 -28.29 -29.03 -13.63
C GLY A 192 -28.65 -28.21 -12.39
N GLY A 193 -29.82 -27.58 -12.40
CA GLY A 193 -30.38 -26.90 -11.23
C GLY A 193 -30.82 -27.92 -10.16
N LYS A 194 -30.61 -27.58 -8.89
CA LYS A 194 -31.36 -28.14 -7.76
C LYS A 194 -31.57 -27.05 -6.70
N SER A 195 -32.81 -26.73 -6.51
CA SER A 195 -33.41 -25.99 -5.40
C SER A 195 -33.15 -26.70 -4.07
N PHE A 196 -32.84 -25.94 -3.02
CA PHE A 196 -32.84 -26.43 -1.64
C PHE A 196 -34.04 -25.84 -0.88
N PRO A 197 -34.69 -26.63 -0.02
CA PRO A 197 -35.89 -26.21 0.71
C PRO A 197 -35.55 -25.45 2.01
N GLU A 198 -36.46 -24.57 2.35
CA GLU A 198 -36.58 -23.90 3.65
C GLU A 198 -36.72 -24.91 4.79
N ARG A 199 -36.10 -24.65 5.94
CA ARG A 199 -36.39 -25.32 7.20
C ARG A 199 -36.74 -24.29 8.27
N GLU A 200 -37.96 -24.42 8.70
CA GLU A 200 -38.56 -23.78 9.87
C GLU A 200 -37.81 -24.15 11.16
N GLY A 201 -37.82 -23.20 12.14
CA GLY A 201 -37.26 -23.38 13.45
C GLY A 201 -38.22 -24.12 14.42
N PRO A 202 -37.76 -24.43 15.61
CA PRO A 202 -38.66 -24.52 16.75
C PRO A 202 -38.30 -23.56 17.89
N THR A 203 -39.35 -22.97 18.42
CA THR A 203 -39.52 -22.28 19.70
C THR A 203 -39.35 -23.22 20.90
N GLY A 204 -38.77 -22.71 22.00
CA GLY A 204 -38.82 -23.41 23.30
C GLY A 204 -37.93 -22.74 24.35
N VAL A 205 -38.43 -21.85 25.11
CA VAL A 205 -38.86 -21.83 26.52
C VAL A 205 -37.79 -22.02 27.60
N LEU A 206 -37.56 -20.90 28.34
CA LEU A 206 -37.31 -20.68 29.78
C LEU A 206 -36.43 -21.65 30.60
N GLY A 207 -35.38 -21.08 31.22
CA GLY A 207 -34.72 -21.63 32.40
C GLY A 207 -33.93 -20.55 33.14
N GLN A 208 -34.45 -20.11 34.27
CA GLN A 208 -33.87 -19.16 35.22
C GLN A 208 -32.69 -19.79 35.97
N GLY A 209 -31.61 -19.02 36.15
CA GLY A 209 -30.53 -19.37 37.05
C GLY A 209 -29.70 -18.12 37.40
N VAL A 210 -30.10 -17.47 38.52
CA VAL A 210 -29.41 -16.31 39.07
C VAL A 210 -28.17 -16.80 39.84
N ALA A 211 -26.96 -16.37 39.43
CA ALA A 211 -25.77 -16.48 40.24
C ALA A 211 -25.18 -15.07 40.45
N ALA A 212 -24.92 -14.73 41.71
CA ALA A 212 -24.42 -13.44 42.17
C ALA A 212 -23.03 -13.07 41.64
N PRO A 213 -22.73 -11.77 41.48
CA PRO A 213 -21.44 -11.31 40.97
C PRO A 213 -20.37 -11.39 42.06
N LYS A 214 -19.23 -12.04 41.71
CA LYS A 214 -17.99 -11.92 42.48
C LYS A 214 -17.34 -10.59 42.15
N THR A 215 -17.25 -9.71 43.12
CA THR A 215 -16.51 -8.46 43.08
C THR A 215 -15.03 -8.76 42.94
N ILE A 216 -14.47 -8.55 41.73
CA ILE A 216 -13.03 -8.51 41.49
C ILE A 216 -12.64 -7.04 41.53
N VAL A 217 -11.88 -6.64 42.55
CA VAL A 217 -11.22 -5.35 42.65
C VAL A 217 -10.03 -5.39 41.65
N GLY A 218 -10.30 -4.99 40.42
CA GLY A 218 -9.27 -4.80 39.40
C GLY A 218 -8.71 -3.39 39.47
N ARG A 219 -7.40 -3.26 39.70
CA ARG A 219 -6.65 -2.01 39.52
C ARG A 219 -6.94 -1.46 38.14
N GLY A 220 -7.39 -0.20 38.06
CA GLY A 220 -7.64 0.47 36.81
C GLY A 220 -6.38 0.54 35.95
N ARG A 221 -6.40 -0.19 34.86
CA ARG A 221 -5.47 0.03 33.75
C ARG A 221 -5.93 1.28 33.00
N SER A 222 -4.99 2.13 32.61
CA SER A 222 -5.27 3.30 31.79
C SER A 222 -5.84 2.87 30.42
N GLU A 223 -6.74 3.68 29.85
CA GLU A 223 -7.32 3.39 28.53
C GLU A 223 -6.24 3.19 27.45
N ALA A 224 -5.05 3.77 27.62
CA ALA A 224 -3.90 3.56 26.74
C ALA A 224 -3.31 2.13 26.81
N GLU A 225 -3.48 1.40 27.94
CA GLU A 225 -3.01 0.01 28.08
C GLU A 225 -3.99 -1.01 27.49
N ALA A 226 -5.27 -0.66 27.34
CA ALA A 226 -6.27 -1.57 26.78
C ALA A 226 -6.17 -1.69 25.25
N VAL A 227 -5.57 -0.71 24.56
CA VAL A 227 -5.41 -0.73 23.09
C VAL A 227 -4.19 -1.57 22.66
N CYS A 228 -3.32 -1.95 23.60
CA CYS A 228 -2.06 -2.65 23.29
C CYS A 228 -2.16 -4.19 23.24
N GLU A 229 -3.28 -4.81 23.63
CA GLU A 229 -3.39 -6.28 23.71
C GLU A 229 -3.69 -6.97 22.37
N ASP A 230 -4.13 -6.25 21.32
CA ASP A 230 -4.57 -6.84 20.04
C ASP A 230 -3.67 -6.57 18.83
N ILE A 231 -2.41 -6.12 19.01
CA ILE A 231 -1.54 -5.89 17.87
C ILE A 231 -0.67 -7.11 17.61
N PRO A 232 -0.99 -7.88 16.56
CA PRO A 232 -0.26 -9.11 16.25
C PRO A 232 1.11 -8.86 15.62
N ALA A 233 1.82 -9.95 15.40
CA ALA A 233 3.16 -10.16 14.89
C ALA A 233 3.80 -9.05 14.00
N PRO A 234 5.14 -8.92 13.97
CA PRO A 234 5.84 -7.79 13.39
C PRO A 234 5.50 -7.56 11.92
N LEU A 235 5.21 -6.31 11.55
CA LEU A 235 5.02 -5.83 10.17
C LEU A 235 6.35 -5.91 9.39
N LYS A 236 6.89 -7.12 9.23
CA LYS A 236 8.29 -7.37 8.79
C LYS A 236 8.54 -7.09 7.32
N SER A 237 7.49 -7.11 6.49
CA SER A 237 7.64 -7.01 5.03
C SER A 237 6.85 -5.84 4.46
N ILE A 238 6.68 -4.81 5.28
CA ILE A 238 6.02 -3.55 4.91
C ILE A 238 6.97 -2.40 5.22
N ARG A 239 6.97 -1.38 4.36
CA ARG A 239 7.55 -0.08 4.66
C ARG A 239 6.43 0.96 4.66
N ILE A 240 6.19 1.57 5.82
CA ILE A 240 5.24 2.68 5.93
C ILE A 240 5.98 3.94 5.49
N ARG A 241 5.63 4.43 4.28
CA ARG A 241 6.29 5.55 3.64
C ARG A 241 5.69 6.90 4.02
N GLY A 242 4.51 6.92 4.64
CA GLY A 242 3.86 8.17 5.00
C GLY A 242 2.36 8.05 5.18
N LEU A 243 1.68 9.16 4.95
CA LEU A 243 0.25 9.29 5.09
C LEU A 243 -0.43 9.57 3.75
N MET A 244 -1.67 9.13 3.64
CA MET A 244 -2.60 9.52 2.60
C MET A 244 -3.86 10.09 3.25
N GLY A 245 -4.46 11.10 2.61
CA GLY A 245 -5.75 11.64 3.01
C GLY A 245 -6.56 12.13 1.82
N MET A 246 -7.87 12.05 1.96
CA MET A 246 -8.82 12.64 1.02
C MET A 246 -9.68 13.64 1.77
N ALA A 247 -9.60 14.91 1.37
CA ALA A 247 -10.46 15.95 1.91
C ALA A 247 -11.94 15.69 1.59
N SER A 248 -12.81 16.33 2.33
CA SER A 248 -14.24 16.32 2.07
C SER A 248 -14.55 16.85 0.68
N ASN A 249 -15.51 16.21 -0.01
CA ASN A 249 -15.99 16.70 -1.29
C ASN A 249 -16.98 17.83 -1.06
N THR A 250 -16.47 19.04 -0.89
CA THR A 250 -17.24 20.25 -0.57
C THR A 250 -16.71 21.45 -1.37
N GLU A 251 -17.56 22.45 -1.55
CA GLU A 251 -17.16 23.76 -2.10
C GLU A 251 -16.55 24.67 -1.01
N ASP A 252 -16.68 24.31 0.26
CA ASP A 252 -16.08 25.04 1.38
C ASP A 252 -14.59 24.77 1.45
N MET A 253 -13.81 25.63 0.81
CA MET A 253 -12.34 25.52 0.81
C MET A 253 -11.72 25.77 2.18
N ALA A 254 -12.40 26.44 3.11
CA ALA A 254 -11.90 26.60 4.48
C ALA A 254 -11.96 25.28 5.26
N GLN A 255 -13.01 24.48 5.02
CA GLN A 255 -13.07 23.13 5.56
C GLN A 255 -11.94 22.26 5.01
N VAL A 256 -11.72 22.28 3.69
CA VAL A 256 -10.64 21.51 3.02
C VAL A 256 -9.27 21.92 3.57
N GLU A 257 -9.04 23.23 3.77
CA GLU A 257 -7.80 23.76 4.35
C GLU A 257 -7.59 23.27 5.79
N GLY A 258 -8.62 23.25 6.61
CA GLY A 258 -8.57 22.70 7.97
C GLY A 258 -8.23 21.21 7.99
N GLU A 259 -8.79 20.43 7.08
CA GLU A 259 -8.51 19.00 6.93
C GLU A 259 -7.05 18.76 6.48
N PHE A 260 -6.54 19.55 5.53
CA PHE A 260 -5.15 19.46 5.11
C PHE A 260 -4.17 19.91 6.21
N ALA A 261 -4.50 20.95 6.96
CA ALA A 261 -3.69 21.38 8.10
C ALA A 261 -3.57 20.28 9.17
N ARG A 262 -4.65 19.52 9.39
CA ARG A 262 -4.68 18.41 10.36
C ARG A 262 -3.74 17.27 9.96
N ILE A 263 -3.81 16.80 8.72
CA ILE A 263 -2.91 15.72 8.27
C ILE A 263 -1.46 16.20 8.15
N GLU A 264 -1.23 17.44 7.75
CA GLU A 264 0.10 18.06 7.72
C GLU A 264 0.74 18.07 9.10
N ALA A 265 -0.01 18.48 10.14
CA ALA A 265 0.47 18.50 11.52
C ALA A 265 0.87 17.11 12.00
N LEU A 266 0.03 16.09 11.74
CA LEU A 266 0.33 14.72 12.06
C LEU A 266 1.58 14.22 11.32
N TYR A 267 1.67 14.46 10.01
CA TYR A 267 2.83 14.08 9.19
C TYR A 267 4.12 14.69 9.71
N LYS A 268 4.12 16.00 10.02
CA LYS A 268 5.29 16.69 10.57
C LYS A 268 5.70 16.12 11.93
N ARG A 269 4.74 15.83 12.81
CA ARG A 269 4.98 15.22 14.12
C ARG A 269 5.65 13.84 13.99
N ILE A 270 5.16 12.99 13.09
CA ILE A 270 5.73 11.67 12.84
C ILE A 270 7.13 11.80 12.20
N LYS A 271 7.30 12.66 11.22
CA LYS A 271 8.59 12.89 10.56
C LYS A 271 9.65 13.41 11.53
N ALA A 272 9.28 14.25 12.48
CA ALA A 272 10.17 14.76 13.54
C ALA A 272 10.61 13.69 14.53
N SER A 273 9.92 12.55 14.65
CA SER A 273 10.34 11.42 15.47
C SER A 273 11.52 10.63 14.87
N GLY A 274 11.95 10.98 13.65
CA GLY A 274 13.10 10.34 12.99
C GLY A 274 12.79 8.98 12.36
N LEU A 275 11.52 8.66 12.12
CA LEU A 275 11.14 7.41 11.45
C LEU A 275 11.75 7.36 10.05
N GLU A 276 12.66 6.43 9.83
CA GLU A 276 13.39 6.27 8.57
C GLU A 276 12.44 5.89 7.44
N GLY A 277 12.60 6.56 6.29
CA GLY A 277 11.79 6.30 5.09
C GLY A 277 10.37 6.88 5.12
N PHE A 278 9.98 7.61 6.18
CA PHE A 278 8.69 8.29 6.27
C PHE A 278 8.77 9.65 5.57
N ASP A 279 8.55 9.67 4.27
CA ASP A 279 8.85 10.81 3.38
C ASP A 279 7.67 11.26 2.49
N THR A 280 6.54 10.54 2.55
CA THR A 280 5.44 10.75 1.62
C THR A 280 4.19 11.28 2.32
N LEU A 281 3.72 12.46 1.88
CA LEU A 281 2.40 13.01 2.22
C LEU A 281 1.58 13.09 0.94
N SER A 282 0.66 12.15 0.75
CA SER A 282 -0.21 12.06 -0.43
C SER A 282 -1.56 12.69 -0.13
N ILE A 283 -1.72 13.94 -0.51
CA ILE A 283 -2.96 14.72 -0.41
C ILE A 283 -3.14 15.57 -1.67
N GLY A 284 -4.37 15.96 -1.97
CA GLY A 284 -4.71 16.80 -3.13
C GLY A 284 -5.11 15.98 -4.37
N MET A 285 -6.21 16.45 -4.96
CA MET A 285 -6.82 15.94 -6.19
C MET A 285 -7.08 17.11 -7.17
N ALA A 286 -7.76 16.85 -8.31
CA ALA A 286 -7.96 17.82 -9.38
C ALA A 286 -8.44 19.22 -8.92
N GLY A 287 -9.34 19.27 -7.92
CA GLY A 287 -9.92 20.56 -7.45
C GLY A 287 -9.12 21.28 -6.36
N ASP A 288 -8.25 20.59 -5.63
CA ASP A 288 -7.67 21.07 -4.38
C ASP A 288 -6.14 20.90 -4.27
N TRP A 289 -5.48 20.31 -5.27
CA TRP A 289 -4.04 20.07 -5.24
C TRP A 289 -3.17 21.31 -5.02
N PRO A 290 -3.52 22.53 -5.52
CA PRO A 290 -2.70 23.72 -5.24
C PRO A 290 -2.71 24.09 -3.75
N LEU A 291 -3.83 23.85 -3.07
CA LEU A 291 -3.94 24.03 -1.63
C LEU A 291 -3.16 22.94 -0.88
N ALA A 292 -3.27 21.68 -1.32
CA ALA A 292 -2.51 20.57 -0.75
C ALA A 292 -0.98 20.79 -0.81
N VAL A 293 -0.48 21.37 -1.90
CA VAL A 293 0.94 21.75 -2.03
C VAL A 293 1.36 22.78 -0.97
N LYS A 294 0.51 23.77 -0.67
CA LYS A 294 0.77 24.75 0.42
C LYS A 294 0.86 24.06 1.79
N HIS A 295 0.15 22.95 1.96
CA HIS A 295 0.17 22.11 3.17
C HIS A 295 1.23 21.00 3.12
N GLY A 296 2.26 21.15 2.28
CA GLY A 296 3.41 20.26 2.26
C GLY A 296 3.17 18.89 1.61
N ALA A 297 2.18 18.79 0.72
CA ALA A 297 2.02 17.57 -0.10
C ALA A 297 3.33 17.25 -0.83
N THR A 298 3.79 16.01 -0.71
CA THR A 298 4.92 15.49 -1.50
C THR A 298 4.43 14.68 -2.70
N MET A 299 3.12 14.42 -2.74
CA MET A 299 2.46 13.65 -3.81
C MET A 299 1.02 14.14 -3.99
N VAL A 300 0.63 14.39 -5.25
CA VAL A 300 -0.74 14.75 -5.64
C VAL A 300 -1.32 13.74 -6.62
N ARG A 301 -2.65 13.53 -6.57
CA ARG A 301 -3.35 12.51 -7.35
C ARG A 301 -4.36 13.15 -8.29
N ILE A 302 -3.98 13.34 -9.55
CA ILE A 302 -4.78 14.09 -10.53
C ILE A 302 -5.30 13.14 -11.63
N GLY A 303 -6.60 13.17 -11.87
CA GLY A 303 -7.26 12.39 -12.93
C GLY A 303 -7.89 13.28 -13.99
N THR A 304 -8.97 13.94 -13.64
CA THR A 304 -9.81 14.71 -14.58
C THR A 304 -9.06 15.81 -15.33
N ASP A 305 -8.12 16.49 -14.64
CA ASP A 305 -7.33 17.56 -15.29
C ASP A 305 -6.32 17.00 -16.29
N ILE A 306 -5.92 15.73 -16.17
CA ILE A 306 -5.04 15.05 -17.13
C ILE A 306 -5.85 14.46 -18.27
N PHE A 307 -6.81 13.59 -17.93
CA PHE A 307 -7.50 12.73 -18.89
C PHE A 307 -8.82 13.32 -19.41
N GLY A 308 -9.34 14.35 -18.76
CA GLY A 308 -10.68 14.90 -19.04
C GLY A 308 -11.78 14.18 -18.25
N PRO A 309 -13.06 14.56 -18.49
CA PRO A 309 -14.21 13.93 -17.86
C PRO A 309 -14.26 12.44 -18.15
N ARG A 310 -14.84 11.67 -17.24
CA ARG A 310 -15.01 10.22 -17.37
C ARG A 310 -16.06 9.90 -18.42
N GLU A 311 -15.73 9.01 -19.35
CA GLU A 311 -16.67 8.38 -20.27
C GLU A 311 -17.16 7.08 -19.61
N TYR A 312 -18.45 7.01 -19.27
CA TYR A 312 -19.10 5.86 -18.62
C TYR A 312 -19.70 4.91 -19.65
#